data_5cfc9f8c10f45199852d5b9a6a9e4126
#
_entry.id   5cfc9f8c10f45199852d5b9a6a9e4126
#
_cell.length_a   1.000
_cell.length_b   1.000
_cell.length_c   1.000
_cell.angle_alpha   90.00
_cell.angle_beta   90.00
_cell.angle_gamma   90.00
#
_symmetry.space_group_name_H-M   'P 1'
#
loop_
_entity.id
_entity.type
_entity.pdbx_description
1 polymer ?
#
loop_
_entity_poly.entity_id
_entity_poly.type
_entity_poly.pdbx_seq_one_letter_code
_entity_poly.pdbx_strand_id
1 'polypeptide(L)'
;MNTNYNNNFDRELDWDAEIVKDSEFVLLPQGLYKFTCLGYERGNHEPTNPNSKLPRCKKATISLKIETNEGETTLKHNLFLHSSVEGLLSAFFGAIGLKKKGEAFNMGEAWDKLAGTTGVCKVGIREYNGNQYNEVKSMIYKDDVDITTVLNVSNPFTNEASQPTFNANTQPWNNGQGGF
;
A
#
# COMPACT_ATOMS: atom_id res chain seq x y z
N MET A 1 41.80 11.53 -10.89
CA MET A 1 40.86 10.55 -10.32
C MET A 1 39.62 11.31 -9.87
N ASN A 2 38.60 11.39 -10.75
CA ASN A 2 37.37 12.04 -10.43
C ASN A 2 36.36 11.00 -9.92
N THR A 3 36.20 10.92 -8.62
CA THR A 3 35.12 10.17 -7.98
C THR A 3 33.87 11.05 -7.98
N ASN A 4 33.03 10.88 -8.99
CA ASN A 4 31.67 11.42 -8.96
C ASN A 4 30.85 10.60 -7.95
N TYR A 5 30.82 11.08 -6.72
CA TYR A 5 29.78 10.69 -5.77
C TYR A 5 28.49 11.38 -6.22
N ASN A 6 27.59 10.65 -6.86
CA ASN A 6 26.21 11.06 -7.04
C ASN A 6 25.52 11.06 -5.66
N ASN A 7 25.73 12.13 -4.93
CA ASN A 7 24.95 12.43 -3.74
C ASN A 7 23.60 13.00 -4.20
N ASN A 8 22.65 12.12 -4.42
CA ASN A 8 21.24 12.49 -4.63
C ASN A 8 20.62 12.81 -3.27
N PHE A 9 21.15 13.84 -2.60
CA PHE A 9 20.54 14.34 -1.36
C PHE A 9 19.29 15.14 -1.72
N ASP A 10 18.23 14.90 -1.00
CA ASP A 10 17.07 15.80 -1.00
C ASP A 10 17.55 17.21 -0.65
N ARG A 11 17.35 18.11 -1.57
CA ARG A 11 17.74 19.53 -1.43
C ARG A 11 16.52 20.40 -1.65
N GLU A 12 16.50 21.52 -0.98
CA GLU A 12 15.57 22.59 -1.28
C GLU A 12 15.82 23.09 -2.71
N LEU A 13 14.74 23.28 -3.48
CA LEU A 13 14.81 23.86 -4.81
C LEU A 13 14.63 25.36 -4.71
N ASP A 14 15.44 26.11 -5.45
CA ASP A 14 15.27 27.54 -5.60
C ASP A 14 14.10 27.83 -6.57
N TRP A 15 13.60 29.08 -6.57
CA TRP A 15 12.45 29.48 -7.41
C TRP A 15 12.71 29.37 -8.91
N ASP A 16 13.97 29.39 -9.33
CA ASP A 16 14.43 29.25 -10.72
C ASP A 16 15.08 27.88 -11.01
N ALA A 17 14.96 26.92 -10.07
CA ALA A 17 15.54 25.60 -10.24
C ALA A 17 14.89 24.82 -11.39
N GLU A 18 15.71 24.13 -12.14
CA GLU A 18 15.25 23.21 -13.17
C GLU A 18 14.60 21.97 -12.55
N ILE A 19 13.38 21.63 -12.99
CA ILE A 19 12.66 20.42 -12.58
C ILE A 19 13.06 19.29 -13.52
N VAL A 20 13.75 18.30 -12.99
CA VAL A 20 14.28 17.15 -13.75
C VAL A 20 13.51 15.85 -13.49
N LYS A 21 12.74 15.80 -12.40
CA LYS A 21 11.95 14.61 -12.05
C LYS A 21 10.49 14.77 -12.48
N ASP A 22 10.00 13.83 -13.26
CA ASP A 22 8.60 13.75 -13.57
C ASP A 22 7.81 13.24 -12.35
N SER A 23 6.52 13.59 -12.29
CA SER A 23 5.61 13.04 -11.28
C SER A 23 5.28 11.60 -11.67
N GLU A 24 5.95 10.65 -11.04
CA GLU A 24 5.61 9.23 -11.18
C GLU A 24 4.40 8.92 -10.29
N PHE A 25 3.24 8.75 -10.89
CA PHE A 25 2.05 8.28 -10.21
C PHE A 25 1.93 6.77 -10.41
N VAL A 26 2.20 6.02 -9.35
CA VAL A 26 2.01 4.55 -9.34
C VAL A 26 0.59 4.25 -8.91
N LEU A 27 -0.24 3.76 -9.83
CA LEU A 27 -1.55 3.22 -9.51
C LEU A 27 -1.41 1.73 -9.16
N LEU A 28 -1.56 1.40 -7.88
CA LEU A 28 -1.47 0.03 -7.40
C LEU A 28 -2.67 -0.80 -7.87
N PRO A 29 -2.48 -2.02 -8.37
CA PRO A 29 -3.56 -2.99 -8.54
C PRO A 29 -4.34 -3.23 -7.26
N GLN A 30 -5.61 -3.61 -7.38
CA GLN A 30 -6.40 -3.97 -6.19
C GLN A 30 -5.82 -5.21 -5.52
N GLY A 31 -5.67 -5.18 -4.20
CA GLY A 31 -5.13 -6.32 -3.46
C GLY A 31 -4.72 -5.99 -2.04
N LEU A 32 -4.04 -6.93 -1.40
CA LEU A 32 -3.47 -6.76 -0.07
C LEU A 32 -2.03 -6.27 -0.17
N TYR A 33 -1.73 -5.24 0.61
CA TYR A 33 -0.40 -4.64 0.66
C TYR A 33 0.06 -4.43 2.08
N LYS A 34 1.33 -4.73 2.31
CA LYS A 34 2.03 -4.30 3.52
C LYS A 34 2.30 -2.80 3.41
N PHE A 35 2.00 -2.08 4.47
CA PHE A 35 2.29 -0.65 4.60
C PHE A 35 3.20 -0.36 5.77
N THR A 36 3.85 0.78 5.73
CA THR A 36 4.54 1.41 6.86
C THR A 36 3.80 2.71 7.20
N CYS A 37 3.43 2.88 8.46
CA CYS A 37 2.83 4.11 8.94
C CYS A 37 3.91 5.18 9.09
N LEU A 38 3.77 6.30 8.38
CA LEU A 38 4.70 7.44 8.47
C LEU A 38 4.36 8.38 9.63
N GLY A 39 3.11 8.36 10.08
CA GLY A 39 2.59 9.23 11.11
C GLY A 39 1.14 9.63 10.86
N TYR A 40 0.67 10.62 11.59
CA TYR A 40 -0.71 11.08 11.48
C TYR A 40 -0.83 12.59 11.72
N GLU A 41 -1.89 13.15 11.17
CA GLU A 41 -2.30 14.54 11.38
C GLU A 41 -3.63 14.58 12.13
N ARG A 42 -3.72 15.41 13.15
CA ARG A 42 -4.96 15.65 13.91
C ARG A 42 -5.82 16.67 13.19
N GLY A 43 -7.13 16.39 13.14
CA GLY A 43 -8.09 17.29 12.54
C GLY A 43 -9.50 17.04 13.08
N ASN A 44 -10.48 17.67 12.45
CA ASN A 44 -11.87 17.47 12.73
C ASN A 44 -12.60 17.03 11.47
N HIS A 45 -13.60 16.21 11.65
CA HIS A 45 -14.57 15.89 10.63
C HIS A 45 -15.77 16.80 10.78
N GLU A 46 -16.09 17.53 9.72
CA GLU A 46 -17.31 18.33 9.60
C GLU A 46 -18.21 17.64 8.56
N PRO A 47 -19.42 17.23 8.94
CA PRO A 47 -20.34 16.63 7.98
C PRO A 47 -20.76 17.69 6.95
N THR A 48 -20.58 17.37 5.67
CA THR A 48 -21.00 18.23 4.55
C THR A 48 -22.48 18.14 4.23
N ASN A 49 -23.15 17.10 4.76
CA ASN A 49 -24.55 16.84 4.55
C ASN A 49 -25.27 16.72 5.92
N PRO A 50 -26.41 17.43 6.12
CA PRO A 50 -27.21 17.32 7.35
C PRO A 50 -27.66 15.89 7.68
N ASN A 51 -27.79 15.03 6.66
CA ASN A 51 -28.17 13.62 6.81
C ASN A 51 -26.97 12.68 6.97
N SER A 52 -25.76 13.21 7.19
CA SER A 52 -24.59 12.39 7.42
C SER A 52 -24.78 11.52 8.66
N LYS A 53 -24.52 10.22 8.51
CA LYS A 53 -24.56 9.27 9.64
C LYS A 53 -23.44 9.50 10.65
N LEU A 54 -22.36 10.17 10.21
CA LEU A 54 -21.24 10.51 11.06
C LEU A 54 -21.32 11.99 11.44
N PRO A 55 -21.57 12.33 12.71
CA PRO A 55 -21.60 13.71 13.18
C PRO A 55 -20.19 14.29 13.24
N ARG A 56 -20.11 15.59 13.57
CA ARG A 56 -18.83 16.24 13.86
C ARG A 56 -18.07 15.45 14.93
N CYS A 57 -16.82 15.14 14.62
CA CYS A 57 -15.94 14.43 15.55
C CYS A 57 -14.46 14.70 15.25
N LYS A 58 -13.58 14.30 16.16
CA LYS A 58 -12.13 14.33 15.93
C LYS A 58 -11.78 13.33 14.82
N LYS A 59 -10.77 13.69 14.03
CA LYS A 59 -10.27 12.89 12.92
C LYS A 59 -8.73 12.80 13.01
N ALA A 60 -8.20 11.63 12.72
CA ALA A 60 -6.79 11.44 12.45
C ALA A 60 -6.62 11.03 10.98
N THR A 61 -5.77 11.73 10.24
CA THR A 61 -5.39 11.36 8.88
C THR A 61 -4.04 10.67 8.92
N ILE A 62 -4.03 9.37 8.67
CA ILE A 62 -2.84 8.53 8.73
C ILE A 62 -2.16 8.51 7.36
N SER A 63 -0.85 8.64 7.34
CA SER A 63 -0.04 8.46 6.12
C SER A 63 0.54 7.05 6.09
N LEU A 64 0.17 6.28 5.08
CA LEU A 64 0.57 4.89 4.89
C LEU A 64 1.46 4.80 3.65
N LYS A 65 2.73 4.49 3.84
CA LYS A 65 3.66 4.23 2.74
C LYS A 65 3.55 2.77 2.32
N ILE A 66 3.40 2.55 1.02
CA ILE A 66 3.40 1.24 0.38
C ILE A 66 4.53 1.23 -0.63
N GLU A 67 5.47 0.31 -0.46
CA GLU A 67 6.61 0.10 -1.33
C GLU A 67 6.36 -1.15 -2.18
N THR A 68 6.61 -1.04 -3.47
CA THR A 68 6.51 -2.13 -4.45
C THR A 68 7.74 -2.16 -5.33
N ASN A 69 7.86 -3.18 -6.17
CA ASN A 69 8.95 -3.26 -7.16
C ASN A 69 8.87 -2.16 -8.23
N GLU A 70 7.68 -1.55 -8.41
CA GLU A 70 7.43 -0.50 -9.41
C GLU A 70 7.61 0.92 -8.83
N GLY A 71 7.83 1.03 -7.52
CA GLY A 71 7.98 2.29 -6.82
C GLY A 71 7.24 2.33 -5.49
N GLU A 72 7.18 3.52 -4.91
CA GLU A 72 6.47 3.75 -3.65
C GLU A 72 5.31 4.70 -3.82
N THR A 73 4.29 4.52 -3.03
CA THR A 73 3.14 5.43 -2.95
C THR A 73 2.74 5.64 -1.50
N THR A 74 2.19 6.83 -1.21
CA THR A 74 1.66 7.16 0.11
C THR A 74 0.16 7.36 0.03
N LEU A 75 -0.58 6.55 0.76
CA LEU A 75 -2.03 6.65 0.87
C LEU A 75 -2.41 7.37 2.16
N LYS A 76 -3.38 8.28 2.06
CA LYS A 76 -4.00 8.91 3.23
C LYS A 76 -5.22 8.11 3.66
N HIS A 77 -5.28 7.73 4.92
CA HIS A 77 -6.39 7.00 5.52
C HIS A 77 -6.97 7.77 6.69
N ASN A 78 -8.27 8.03 6.66
CA ASN A 78 -8.95 8.78 7.70
C ASN A 78 -9.54 7.86 8.76
N LEU A 79 -9.20 8.12 10.01
CA LEU A 79 -9.79 7.51 11.18
C LEU A 79 -10.64 8.55 11.92
N PHE A 80 -11.90 8.23 12.14
CA PHE A 80 -12.84 9.09 12.84
C PHE A 80 -13.02 8.60 14.28
N LEU A 81 -12.80 9.48 15.25
CA LEU A 81 -12.87 9.16 16.67
C LEU A 81 -14.33 9.29 17.14
N HIS A 82 -15.16 8.36 16.71
CA HIS A 82 -16.58 8.30 17.04
C HIS A 82 -17.02 6.85 17.26
N SER A 83 -17.90 6.62 18.24
CA SER A 83 -18.34 5.28 18.63
C SER A 83 -19.07 4.53 17.50
N SER A 84 -19.77 5.22 16.61
CA SER A 84 -20.46 4.58 15.47
C SER A 84 -19.53 3.92 14.46
N VAL A 85 -18.25 4.30 14.46
CA VAL A 85 -17.20 3.78 13.56
C VAL A 85 -15.99 3.24 14.31
N GLU A 86 -16.16 2.89 15.57
CA GLU A 86 -15.11 2.34 16.44
C GLU A 86 -14.45 1.08 15.85
N GLY A 87 -15.22 0.29 15.07
CA GLY A 87 -14.70 -0.88 14.36
C GLY A 87 -13.57 -0.56 13.39
N LEU A 88 -13.57 0.63 12.77
CA LEU A 88 -12.50 1.07 11.87
C LEU A 88 -11.21 1.40 12.66
N LEU A 89 -11.36 2.01 13.83
CA LEU A 89 -10.24 2.25 14.75
C LEU A 89 -9.66 0.93 15.23
N SER A 90 -10.53 -0.01 15.65
CA SER A 90 -10.11 -1.35 16.07
C SER A 90 -9.36 -2.09 14.96
N ALA A 91 -9.82 -2.02 13.72
CA ALA A 91 -9.18 -2.67 12.59
C ALA A 91 -7.79 -2.07 12.31
N PHE A 92 -7.64 -0.75 12.36
CA PHE A 92 -6.36 -0.08 12.16
C PHE A 92 -5.34 -0.47 13.24
N PHE A 93 -5.69 -0.32 14.52
CA PHE A 93 -4.79 -0.70 15.61
C PHE A 93 -4.53 -2.21 15.67
N GLY A 94 -5.49 -3.02 15.21
CA GLY A 94 -5.33 -4.45 15.04
C GLY A 94 -4.36 -4.81 13.91
N ALA A 95 -4.40 -4.09 12.80
CA ALA A 95 -3.50 -4.30 11.66
C ALA A 95 -2.04 -4.03 12.01
N ILE A 96 -1.76 -3.00 12.81
CA ILE A 96 -0.40 -2.69 13.29
C ILE A 96 -0.01 -3.48 14.54
N GLY A 97 -0.88 -4.37 15.04
CA GLY A 97 -0.59 -5.28 16.13
C GLY A 97 -0.66 -4.68 17.54
N LEU A 98 -1.20 -3.47 17.69
CA LEU A 98 -1.36 -2.82 19.01
C LEU A 98 -2.64 -3.23 19.72
N LYS A 99 -3.66 -3.71 19.00
CA LYS A 99 -4.93 -4.17 19.53
C LYS A 99 -5.19 -5.63 19.14
N LYS A 100 -5.63 -6.44 20.06
CA LYS A 100 -6.13 -7.80 19.81
C LYS A 100 -7.65 -7.83 19.70
N LYS A 101 -8.18 -8.80 18.94
CA LYS A 101 -9.62 -9.02 18.84
C LYS A 101 -10.20 -9.36 20.22
N GLY A 102 -11.36 -8.75 20.53
CA GLY A 102 -12.08 -9.02 21.78
C GLY A 102 -11.49 -8.37 23.03
N GLU A 103 -10.34 -7.73 22.96
CA GLU A 103 -9.74 -7.02 24.09
C GLU A 103 -10.03 -5.51 24.03
N ALA A 104 -10.26 -4.90 25.18
CA ALA A 104 -10.34 -3.45 25.30
C ALA A 104 -8.96 -2.83 25.04
N PHE A 105 -8.93 -1.65 24.39
CA PHE A 105 -7.70 -0.99 24.01
C PHE A 105 -7.79 0.51 24.27
N ASN A 106 -6.78 1.05 24.95
CA ASN A 106 -6.65 2.48 25.18
C ASN A 106 -5.75 3.10 24.09
N MET A 107 -6.33 3.99 23.27
CA MET A 107 -5.62 4.64 22.18
C MET A 107 -4.62 5.71 22.65
N GLY A 108 -4.68 6.20 23.89
CA GLY A 108 -3.97 7.38 24.36
C GLY A 108 -2.48 7.36 24.04
N GLU A 109 -1.79 6.31 24.48
CA GLU A 109 -0.33 6.16 24.26
C GLU A 109 0.03 5.59 22.87
N ALA A 110 -0.95 5.02 22.16
CA ALA A 110 -0.71 4.38 20.88
C ALA A 110 -0.40 5.38 19.77
N TRP A 111 -0.94 6.60 19.87
CA TRP A 111 -0.73 7.65 18.87
C TRP A 111 0.73 8.04 18.72
N ASP A 112 1.48 8.07 19.81
CA ASP A 112 2.90 8.42 19.81
C ASP A 112 3.80 7.31 19.24
N LYS A 113 3.27 6.09 19.14
CA LYS A 113 4.00 4.90 18.66
C LYS A 113 3.67 4.53 17.22
N LEU A 114 2.87 5.32 16.51
CA LEU A 114 2.39 4.97 15.16
C LEU A 114 3.48 5.00 14.10
N ALA A 115 4.36 5.99 14.14
CA ALA A 115 5.41 6.15 13.15
C ALA A 115 6.33 4.92 13.13
N GLY A 116 6.57 4.37 11.95
CA GLY A 116 7.39 3.18 11.75
C GLY A 116 6.66 1.84 11.98
N THR A 117 5.42 1.85 12.47
CA THR A 117 4.64 0.59 12.57
C THR A 117 4.26 0.09 11.19
N THR A 118 4.14 -1.23 11.08
CA THR A 118 3.76 -1.88 9.82
C THR A 118 2.48 -2.69 10.01
N GLY A 119 1.71 -2.79 8.95
CA GLY A 119 0.49 -3.58 8.90
C GLY A 119 0.15 -4.00 7.48
N VAL A 120 -1.01 -4.64 7.31
CA VAL A 120 -1.54 -5.01 6.01
C VAL A 120 -2.91 -4.37 5.82
N CYS A 121 -3.13 -3.80 4.64
CA CYS A 121 -4.42 -3.27 4.25
C CYS A 121 -4.83 -3.76 2.87
N LYS A 122 -6.13 -3.77 2.62
CA LYS A 122 -6.69 -3.97 1.30
C LYS A 122 -6.77 -2.63 0.59
N VAL A 123 -6.07 -2.52 -0.53
CA VAL A 123 -6.09 -1.36 -1.42
C VAL A 123 -7.09 -1.61 -2.54
N GLY A 124 -7.92 -0.63 -2.81
CA GLY A 124 -8.82 -0.61 -3.96
C GLY A 124 -8.55 0.58 -4.86
N ILE A 125 -9.28 0.64 -5.95
CA ILE A 125 -9.26 1.75 -6.90
C ILE A 125 -10.61 2.48 -6.79
N ARG A 126 -10.54 3.79 -6.70
CA ARG A 126 -11.67 4.71 -6.73
C ARG A 126 -11.53 5.62 -7.94
N GLU A 127 -12.60 5.80 -8.65
CA GLU A 127 -12.68 6.79 -9.73
C GLU A 127 -13.29 8.10 -9.19
N TYR A 128 -12.66 9.21 -9.53
CA TYR A 128 -13.15 10.54 -9.22
C TYR A 128 -12.75 11.52 -10.33
N ASN A 129 -13.73 12.22 -10.90
CA ASN A 129 -13.55 13.17 -12.01
C ASN A 129 -12.78 12.57 -13.21
N GLY A 130 -13.04 11.31 -13.56
CA GLY A 130 -12.38 10.60 -14.66
C GLY A 130 -10.96 10.12 -14.37
N ASN A 131 -10.45 10.32 -13.16
CA ASN A 131 -9.14 9.83 -12.72
C ASN A 131 -9.29 8.70 -11.73
N GLN A 132 -8.34 7.77 -11.74
CA GLN A 132 -8.28 6.64 -10.83
C GLN A 132 -7.30 6.94 -9.70
N TYR A 133 -7.71 6.60 -8.48
CA TYR A 133 -6.93 6.78 -7.26
C TYR A 133 -6.97 5.52 -6.41
N ASN A 134 -5.86 5.21 -5.75
CA ASN A 134 -5.88 4.18 -4.74
C ASN A 134 -6.53 4.68 -3.44
N GLU A 135 -7.26 3.80 -2.80
CA GLU A 135 -7.79 4.02 -1.47
C GLU A 135 -7.70 2.78 -0.60
N VAL A 136 -7.61 2.96 0.70
CA VAL A 136 -7.66 1.86 1.66
C VAL A 136 -9.12 1.44 1.84
N LYS A 137 -9.44 0.21 1.46
CA LYS A 137 -10.79 -0.36 1.61
C LYS A 137 -11.01 -0.96 2.99
N SER A 138 -9.99 -1.64 3.51
CA SER A 138 -10.04 -2.25 4.85
C SER A 138 -8.65 -2.49 5.41
N MET A 139 -8.56 -2.53 6.73
CA MET A 139 -7.38 -2.96 7.46
C MET A 139 -7.52 -4.44 7.81
N ILE A 140 -6.45 -5.19 7.75
CA ILE A 140 -6.42 -6.62 8.09
C ILE A 140 -5.73 -6.77 9.43
N TYR A 141 -6.41 -7.39 10.39
CA TYR A 141 -5.79 -7.70 11.68
C TYR A 141 -4.53 -8.53 11.49
N LYS A 142 -3.50 -8.21 12.25
CA LYS A 142 -2.19 -8.85 12.12
C LYS A 142 -2.26 -10.38 12.19
N ASP A 143 -3.11 -10.90 13.07
CA ASP A 143 -3.30 -12.35 13.25
C ASP A 143 -4.09 -13.02 12.12
N ASP A 144 -4.78 -12.25 11.28
CA ASP A 144 -5.57 -12.75 10.14
C ASP A 144 -4.81 -12.63 8.80
N VAL A 145 -3.58 -12.11 8.82
CA VAL A 145 -2.81 -11.90 7.59
C VAL A 145 -2.30 -13.22 7.05
N ASP A 146 -2.72 -13.57 5.83
CA ASP A 146 -2.04 -14.58 5.02
C ASP A 146 -0.97 -13.88 4.16
N ILE A 147 0.29 -14.05 4.54
CA ILE A 147 1.42 -13.39 3.90
C ILE A 147 1.56 -13.78 2.42
N THR A 148 1.06 -14.93 2.02
CA THR A 148 1.11 -15.40 0.63
C THR A 148 0.20 -14.61 -0.31
N THR A 149 -0.77 -13.89 0.25
CA THR A 149 -1.73 -13.06 -0.49
C THR A 149 -1.33 -11.58 -0.55
N VAL A 150 -0.25 -11.22 0.14
CA VAL A 150 0.24 -9.82 0.19
C VAL A 150 1.16 -9.55 -0.99
N LEU A 151 0.78 -8.61 -1.85
CA LEU A 151 1.39 -8.41 -3.18
C LEU A 151 2.81 -7.81 -3.16
N ASN A 152 3.16 -7.06 -2.12
CA ASN A 152 4.44 -6.37 -2.01
C ASN A 152 5.39 -7.00 -0.97
N VAL A 153 5.17 -8.25 -0.63
CA VAL A 153 6.07 -9.03 0.22
C VAL A 153 6.66 -10.15 -0.62
N SER A 154 7.98 -10.21 -0.73
CA SER A 154 8.66 -11.31 -1.39
C SER A 154 8.37 -12.59 -0.64
N ASN A 155 7.66 -13.51 -1.29
CA ASN A 155 7.41 -14.84 -0.74
C ASN A 155 8.72 -15.64 -0.87
N PRO A 156 9.38 -16.07 0.21
CA PRO A 156 10.62 -16.84 0.12
C PRO A 156 10.44 -18.21 -0.59
N PHE A 157 9.19 -18.61 -0.85
CA PHE A 157 8.87 -19.87 -1.52
C PHE A 157 8.50 -19.73 -3.01
N THR A 158 8.50 -18.52 -3.59
CA THR A 158 8.21 -18.30 -5.02
C THR A 158 9.45 -17.86 -5.80
N ASN A 159 10.63 -18.41 -5.51
CA ASN A 159 11.78 -18.34 -6.41
C ASN A 159 11.74 -19.50 -7.42
N GLU A 160 10.66 -19.62 -8.17
CA GLU A 160 10.68 -20.31 -9.45
C GLU A 160 10.02 -19.42 -10.49
N ALA A 161 10.88 -18.69 -11.17
CA ALA A 161 10.57 -18.13 -12.47
C ALA A 161 10.29 -19.31 -13.41
N SER A 162 9.06 -19.76 -13.47
CA SER A 162 8.59 -20.59 -14.58
C SER A 162 8.53 -19.72 -15.82
N GLN A 163 9.66 -19.52 -16.45
CA GLN A 163 9.68 -19.14 -17.85
C GLN A 163 9.06 -20.32 -18.60
N PRO A 164 8.03 -20.13 -19.42
CA PRO A 164 7.64 -21.14 -20.38
C PRO A 164 8.79 -21.26 -21.39
N THR A 165 9.59 -22.28 -21.24
CA THR A 165 10.49 -22.71 -22.31
C THR A 165 9.62 -23.20 -23.45
N PHE A 166 9.48 -22.38 -24.47
CA PHE A 166 9.03 -22.84 -25.77
C PHE A 166 10.13 -23.76 -26.31
N ASN A 167 9.96 -25.05 -26.07
CA ASN A 167 10.74 -26.05 -26.72
C ASN A 167 10.22 -26.15 -28.18
N ALA A 168 10.84 -25.39 -29.06
CA ALA A 168 10.68 -25.57 -30.49
C ALA A 168 11.45 -26.84 -30.88
N ASN A 169 10.84 -28.00 -30.64
CA ASN A 169 11.33 -29.24 -31.17
C ASN A 169 10.83 -29.35 -32.61
N THR A 170 11.53 -28.70 -33.53
CA THR A 170 11.40 -28.98 -34.95
C THR A 170 12.02 -30.34 -35.24
N GLN A 171 11.17 -31.34 -35.36
CA GLN A 171 11.53 -32.62 -35.90
C GLN A 171 11.83 -32.44 -37.41
N PRO A 172 12.99 -32.86 -37.92
CA PRO A 172 13.21 -32.89 -39.36
C PRO A 172 12.41 -34.03 -39.95
N TRP A 173 11.62 -33.71 -40.96
CA TRP A 173 10.96 -34.69 -41.82
C TRP A 173 12.01 -35.49 -42.54
N ASN A 174 12.11 -36.75 -42.18
CA ASN A 174 12.95 -37.68 -42.90
C ASN A 174 12.10 -38.28 -44.04
N ASN A 175 12.34 -37.80 -45.25
CA ASN A 175 11.85 -38.42 -46.46
C ASN A 175 12.64 -39.72 -46.70
N GLY A 176 12.09 -40.85 -46.29
CA GLY A 176 12.57 -42.15 -46.67
C GLY A 176 11.89 -42.58 -47.96
N GLN A 177 12.58 -42.47 -49.08
CA GLN A 177 12.29 -43.22 -50.30
C GLN A 177 12.61 -44.67 -50.05
N GLY A 178 11.72 -45.54 -50.45
CA GLY A 178 11.95 -46.97 -50.54
C GLY A 178 10.95 -47.52 -51.48
N GLY A 179 11.41 -47.78 -52.64
CA GLY A 179 10.82 -48.38 -53.80
C GLY A 179 10.52 -49.86 -53.66
N PHE A 180 9.80 -50.31 -54.65
CA PHE A 180 9.29 -51.61 -55.11
C PHE A 180 7.90 -51.93 -54.60
#